data_e0aaf3babf258672e035e2a0e6858dc7
#
_entry.id   e0aaf3babf258672e035e2a0e6858dc7
#
_cell.length_a   1.000
_cell.length_b   1.000
_cell.length_c   1.000
_cell.angle_alpha   90.00
_cell.angle_beta   90.00
_cell.angle_gamma   90.00
#
_symmetry.space_group_name_H-M   'P 1'
#
loop_
_entity.id
_entity.type
_entity.pdbx_description
1 polymer ?
#
loop_
_entity_poly.entity_id
_entity_poly.type
_entity_poly.pdbx_seq_one_letter_code
_entity_poly.pdbx_strand_id
1 'polypeptide(L)'
;IVGLLSGMFGIGGGTVIVPALVWLGLTQRNAAATSMLAIVPTSISGVISYATCGNVDWLAALLLFCGMFVGGQIGSWLLSRLPELVLRWIFVVSLVFVVFNQISFVPSRDQHIAMSALTGVCLVLLGVVIGILAGLLGIGGGALAVPALSMLFGASDLIARGTSLLAMFPNSITTSVANLKRRLVHVKAALIIGLVAAVTAPFGTWIAGAVSPRVGSILFACYLCVLLVRSMFVAVKATRSAHTGQVSA
;
A
#
# COMPACT_ATOMS: atom_id res chain seq x y z
N ILE A 1 8.49 11.71 -7.56
CA ILE A 1 8.21 10.33 -8.03
C ILE A 1 7.23 9.62 -7.08
N VAL A 2 7.48 9.56 -5.75
CA VAL A 2 6.61 8.86 -4.78
C VAL A 2 5.16 9.29 -4.88
N GLY A 3 4.88 10.59 -4.80
CA GLY A 3 3.52 11.10 -4.84
C GLY A 3 2.84 10.90 -6.19
N LEU A 4 3.58 11.08 -7.29
CA LEU A 4 3.06 10.86 -8.64
C LEU A 4 2.60 9.41 -8.83
N LEU A 5 3.43 8.42 -8.45
CA LEU A 5 3.06 7.00 -8.48
C LEU A 5 1.94 6.68 -7.49
N SER A 6 1.95 7.30 -6.31
CA SER A 6 0.89 7.16 -5.31
C SER A 6 -0.47 7.62 -5.84
N GLY A 7 -0.52 8.82 -6.40
CA GLY A 7 -1.74 9.37 -7.00
C GLY A 7 -2.18 8.56 -8.23
N MET A 8 -1.24 8.22 -9.10
CA MET A 8 -1.54 7.50 -10.34
C MET A 8 -2.11 6.10 -10.09
N PHE A 9 -1.61 5.37 -9.10
CA PHE A 9 -2.00 3.97 -8.84
C PHE A 9 -2.89 3.77 -7.61
N GLY A 10 -3.14 4.81 -6.82
CA GLY A 10 -3.96 4.71 -5.60
C GLY A 10 -3.32 3.91 -4.46
N ILE A 11 -1.99 3.80 -4.42
CA ILE A 11 -1.25 2.93 -3.50
C ILE A 11 -0.69 3.65 -2.27
N GLY A 12 -0.88 4.96 -2.14
CA GLY A 12 -0.39 5.74 -1.01
C GLY A 12 1.13 5.92 -0.94
N GLY A 13 1.88 5.38 -1.90
CA GLY A 13 3.33 5.53 -2.02
C GLY A 13 4.18 4.56 -1.20
N GLY A 14 3.61 3.76 -0.31
CA GLY A 14 4.36 2.86 0.58
C GLY A 14 5.25 1.85 -0.15
N THR A 15 4.81 1.36 -1.30
CA THR A 15 5.59 0.45 -2.15
C THR A 15 6.89 1.07 -2.68
N VAL A 16 6.93 2.39 -2.84
CA VAL A 16 8.14 3.15 -3.23
C VAL A 16 8.97 3.52 -2.01
N ILE A 17 8.29 4.02 -0.96
CA ILE A 17 8.94 4.58 0.23
C ILE A 17 9.72 3.51 0.97
N VAL A 18 9.14 2.32 1.19
CA VAL A 18 9.79 1.24 1.96
C VAL A 18 11.11 0.80 1.32
N PRO A 19 11.16 0.40 0.04
CA PRO A 19 12.43 0.04 -0.59
C PRO A 19 13.43 1.19 -0.66
N ALA A 20 12.97 2.43 -0.83
CA ALA A 20 13.85 3.60 -0.84
C ALA A 20 14.50 3.84 0.53
N LEU A 21 13.73 3.74 1.61
CA LEU A 21 14.24 3.88 2.98
C LEU A 21 15.20 2.73 3.36
N VAL A 22 14.92 1.51 2.93
CA VAL A 22 15.84 0.38 3.13
C VAL A 22 17.14 0.61 2.36
N TRP A 23 17.09 1.18 1.17
CA TRP A 23 18.29 1.54 0.41
C TRP A 23 19.13 2.63 1.09
N LEU A 24 18.46 3.55 1.78
CA LEU A 24 19.12 4.59 2.60
C LEU A 24 19.68 4.05 3.95
N GLY A 25 19.61 2.73 4.18
CA GLY A 25 20.20 2.06 5.34
C GLY A 25 19.24 1.84 6.51
N LEU A 26 17.94 2.14 6.38
CA LEU A 26 16.99 1.77 7.42
C LEU A 26 16.71 0.26 7.39
N THR A 27 16.43 -0.29 8.59
CA THR A 27 15.92 -1.67 8.69
C THR A 27 14.56 -1.78 8.01
N GLN A 28 14.19 -2.96 7.52
CA GLN A 28 12.87 -3.20 6.91
C GLN A 28 11.74 -2.77 7.84
N ARG A 29 11.88 -3.05 9.14
CA ARG A 29 10.93 -2.67 10.19
C ARG A 29 10.76 -1.16 10.31
N ASN A 30 11.86 -0.42 10.43
CA ASN A 30 11.81 1.04 10.56
C ASN A 30 11.34 1.72 9.27
N ALA A 31 11.72 1.18 8.11
CA ALA A 31 11.24 1.66 6.81
C ALA A 31 9.73 1.49 6.68
N ALA A 32 9.18 0.31 7.02
CA ALA A 32 7.75 0.04 7.01
C ALA A 32 6.97 0.96 7.97
N ALA A 33 7.46 1.11 9.22
CA ALA A 33 6.85 2.01 10.20
C ALA A 33 6.88 3.48 9.77
N THR A 34 7.99 3.93 9.18
CA THR A 34 8.18 5.32 8.72
C THR A 34 7.31 5.63 7.51
N SER A 35 7.18 4.68 6.59
CA SER A 35 6.34 4.86 5.39
C SER A 35 4.86 5.03 5.75
N MET A 36 4.34 4.35 6.77
CA MET A 36 2.95 4.51 7.21
C MET A 36 2.65 5.95 7.60
N LEU A 37 3.57 6.63 8.28
CA LEU A 37 3.41 8.05 8.62
C LEU A 37 3.51 8.96 7.36
N ALA A 38 4.37 8.65 6.42
CA ALA A 38 4.50 9.39 5.17
C ALA A 38 3.26 9.24 4.26
N ILE A 39 2.54 8.11 4.36
CA ILE A 39 1.30 7.86 3.63
C ILE A 39 0.17 8.80 4.08
N VAL A 40 0.15 9.26 5.33
CA VAL A 40 -0.93 10.13 5.86
C VAL A 40 -1.16 11.36 4.97
N PRO A 41 -0.20 12.28 4.79
CA PRO A 41 -0.42 13.45 3.94
C PRO A 41 -0.62 13.09 2.47
N THR A 42 0.02 12.03 1.99
CA THR A 42 -0.11 11.58 0.59
C THR A 42 -1.51 11.06 0.29
N SER A 43 -2.09 10.27 1.20
CA SER A 43 -3.46 9.75 1.05
C SER A 43 -4.51 10.83 1.14
N ILE A 44 -4.35 11.83 2.02
CA ILE A 44 -5.26 13.00 2.07
C ILE A 44 -5.30 13.70 0.70
N SER A 45 -4.14 14.03 0.16
CA SER A 45 -4.04 14.72 -1.13
C SER A 45 -4.65 13.89 -2.26
N GLY A 46 -4.37 12.57 -2.29
CA GLY A 46 -4.94 11.67 -3.27
C GLY A 46 -6.46 11.52 -3.14
N VAL A 47 -6.98 11.38 -1.90
CA VAL A 47 -8.44 11.31 -1.65
C VAL A 47 -9.14 12.58 -2.15
N ILE A 48 -8.62 13.76 -1.84
CA ILE A 48 -9.21 15.03 -2.30
C ILE A 48 -9.27 15.04 -3.84
N SER A 49 -8.18 14.65 -4.50
CA SER A 49 -8.12 14.64 -5.97
C SER A 49 -9.11 13.65 -6.61
N TYR A 50 -9.28 12.45 -6.06
CA TYR A 50 -10.25 11.48 -6.58
C TYR A 50 -11.69 11.85 -6.20
N ALA A 51 -11.93 12.39 -5.01
CA ALA A 51 -13.26 12.77 -4.55
C ALA A 51 -13.83 13.96 -5.34
N THR A 52 -13.02 14.94 -5.71
CA THR A 52 -13.44 16.05 -6.57
C THR A 52 -13.87 15.60 -7.97
N CYS A 53 -13.38 14.45 -8.44
CA CYS A 53 -13.79 13.84 -9.70
C CYS A 53 -14.91 12.80 -9.55
N GLY A 54 -15.50 12.62 -8.35
CA GLY A 54 -16.55 11.64 -8.10
C GLY A 54 -16.08 10.17 -8.09
N ASN A 55 -14.77 9.93 -8.03
CA ASN A 55 -14.16 8.61 -8.12
C ASN A 55 -13.89 7.99 -6.73
N VAL A 56 -14.84 8.10 -5.80
CA VAL A 56 -14.74 7.51 -4.46
C VAL A 56 -16.07 6.90 -4.06
N ASP A 57 -16.07 5.62 -3.69
CA ASP A 57 -17.20 4.99 -3.00
C ASP A 57 -17.01 5.10 -1.48
N TRP A 58 -17.76 6.03 -0.88
CA TRP A 58 -17.65 6.37 0.55
C TRP A 58 -18.03 5.21 1.46
N LEU A 59 -19.09 4.45 1.09
CA LEU A 59 -19.56 3.34 1.91
C LEU A 59 -18.58 2.16 1.85
N ALA A 60 -18.12 1.82 0.64
CA ALA A 60 -17.09 0.78 0.48
C ALA A 60 -15.79 1.13 1.23
N ALA A 61 -15.37 2.41 1.15
CA ALA A 61 -14.18 2.87 1.87
C ALA A 61 -14.33 2.76 3.39
N LEU A 62 -15.51 3.12 3.93
CA LEU A 62 -15.78 3.02 5.36
C LEU A 62 -15.75 1.57 5.84
N LEU A 63 -16.42 0.66 5.12
CA LEU A 63 -16.44 -0.77 5.46
C LEU A 63 -15.04 -1.39 5.37
N LEU A 64 -14.31 -1.08 4.31
CA LEU A 64 -12.93 -1.51 4.13
C LEU A 64 -12.03 -0.98 5.27
N PHE A 65 -12.20 0.30 5.65
CA PHE A 65 -11.46 0.90 6.77
C PHE A 65 -11.77 0.20 8.09
N CYS A 66 -13.04 -0.13 8.38
CA CYS A 66 -13.39 -0.85 9.62
C CYS A 66 -12.59 -2.14 9.76
N GLY A 67 -12.45 -2.90 8.68
CA GLY A 67 -11.58 -4.07 8.65
C GLY A 67 -10.09 -3.72 8.77
N MET A 68 -9.63 -2.74 8.00
CA MET A 68 -8.23 -2.31 8.01
C MET A 68 -7.80 -1.75 9.37
N PHE A 69 -8.70 -1.11 10.11
CA PHE A 69 -8.42 -0.62 11.46
C PHE A 69 -8.00 -1.75 12.39
N VAL A 70 -8.76 -2.84 12.42
CA VAL A 70 -8.44 -4.04 13.23
C VAL A 70 -7.17 -4.70 12.70
N GLY A 71 -7.13 -4.96 11.39
CA GLY A 71 -5.99 -5.60 10.73
C GLY A 71 -4.70 -4.80 10.87
N GLY A 72 -4.76 -3.48 10.72
CA GLY A 72 -3.61 -2.58 10.84
C GLY A 72 -2.96 -2.61 12.24
N GLN A 73 -3.76 -2.70 13.31
CA GLN A 73 -3.24 -2.87 14.67
C GLN A 73 -2.52 -4.21 14.83
N ILE A 74 -3.13 -5.29 14.34
CA ILE A 74 -2.50 -6.62 14.34
C ILE A 74 -1.21 -6.60 13.51
N GLY A 75 -1.23 -6.05 12.29
CA GLY A 75 -0.08 -5.95 11.42
C GLY A 75 1.07 -5.14 12.04
N SER A 76 0.78 -3.99 12.65
CA SER A 76 1.80 -3.19 13.33
C SER A 76 2.36 -3.87 14.59
N TRP A 77 1.56 -4.67 15.28
CA TRP A 77 2.03 -5.50 16.38
C TRP A 77 2.96 -6.62 15.88
N LEU A 78 2.58 -7.32 14.82
CA LEU A 78 3.43 -8.32 14.16
C LEU A 78 4.75 -7.71 13.65
N LEU A 79 4.70 -6.51 13.06
CA LEU A 79 5.89 -5.78 12.60
C LEU A 79 6.94 -5.63 13.72
N SER A 80 6.49 -5.39 14.96
CA SER A 80 7.39 -5.26 16.11
C SER A 80 7.95 -6.59 16.62
N ARG A 81 7.34 -7.72 16.28
CA ARG A 81 7.67 -9.05 16.79
C ARG A 81 8.43 -9.94 15.81
N LEU A 82 8.10 -9.85 14.53
CA LEU A 82 8.66 -10.73 13.51
C LEU A 82 10.13 -10.41 13.21
N PRO A 83 10.97 -11.42 12.91
CA PRO A 83 12.34 -11.24 12.45
C PRO A 83 12.38 -10.47 11.12
N GLU A 84 13.44 -9.69 10.90
CA GLU A 84 13.58 -8.88 9.68
C GLU A 84 13.57 -9.69 8.39
N LEU A 85 14.15 -10.89 8.43
CA LEU A 85 14.18 -11.80 7.29
C LEU A 85 12.77 -12.24 6.88
N VAL A 86 11.90 -12.54 7.86
CA VAL A 86 10.50 -12.90 7.62
C VAL A 86 9.74 -11.73 7.01
N LEU A 87 9.94 -10.51 7.51
CA LEU A 87 9.32 -9.30 6.97
C LEU A 87 9.70 -9.07 5.50
N ARG A 88 10.97 -9.29 5.13
CA ARG A 88 11.43 -9.17 3.75
C ARG A 88 10.77 -10.20 2.84
N TRP A 89 10.66 -11.44 3.27
CA TRP A 89 10.03 -12.51 2.47
C TRP A 89 8.51 -12.30 2.33
N ILE A 90 7.82 -11.89 3.39
CA ILE A 90 6.39 -11.54 3.30
C ILE A 90 6.19 -10.39 2.30
N PHE A 91 7.08 -9.38 2.30
CA PHE A 91 7.04 -8.30 1.32
C PHE A 91 7.20 -8.82 -0.12
N VAL A 92 8.16 -9.70 -0.38
CA VAL A 92 8.37 -10.31 -1.70
C VAL A 92 7.15 -11.12 -2.14
N VAL A 93 6.62 -11.98 -1.26
CA VAL A 93 5.44 -12.81 -1.57
C VAL A 93 4.22 -11.94 -1.87
N SER A 94 4.00 -10.86 -1.09
CA SER A 94 2.90 -9.94 -1.36
C SER A 94 3.05 -9.22 -2.70
N LEU A 95 4.26 -8.84 -3.10
CA LEU A 95 4.52 -8.24 -4.41
C LEU A 95 4.26 -9.25 -5.55
N VAL A 96 4.68 -10.52 -5.41
CA VAL A 96 4.39 -11.58 -6.40
C VAL A 96 2.88 -11.71 -6.59
N PHE A 97 2.13 -11.77 -5.49
CA PHE A 97 0.68 -11.89 -5.54
C PHE A 97 0.04 -10.69 -6.26
N VAL A 98 0.47 -9.45 -5.96
CA VAL A 98 -0.07 -8.25 -6.61
C VAL A 98 0.28 -8.20 -8.09
N VAL A 99 1.52 -8.55 -8.48
CA VAL A 99 1.95 -8.60 -9.89
C VAL A 99 1.11 -9.62 -10.67
N PHE A 100 0.93 -10.82 -10.13
CA PHE A 100 0.13 -11.85 -10.76
C PHE A 100 -1.31 -11.39 -11.00
N ASN A 101 -1.94 -10.80 -9.97
CA ASN A 101 -3.28 -10.24 -10.10
C ASN A 101 -3.37 -9.12 -11.15
N GLN A 102 -2.39 -8.22 -11.16
CA GLN A 102 -2.40 -7.06 -12.05
C GLN A 102 -2.26 -7.45 -13.53
N ILE A 103 -1.55 -8.53 -13.83
CA ILE A 103 -1.40 -9.04 -15.21
C ILE A 103 -2.64 -9.80 -15.65
N SER A 104 -3.28 -10.53 -14.73
CA SER A 104 -4.42 -11.40 -15.02
C SER A 104 -5.74 -10.65 -15.20
N PHE A 105 -5.86 -9.43 -14.67
CA PHE A 105 -7.11 -8.69 -14.66
C PHE A 105 -6.93 -7.23 -15.10
N VAL A 106 -7.75 -6.80 -16.08
CA VAL A 106 -7.83 -5.39 -16.50
C VAL A 106 -9.18 -4.82 -16.05
N PRO A 107 -9.19 -3.86 -15.12
CA PRO A 107 -10.44 -3.27 -14.63
C PRO A 107 -11.14 -2.45 -15.70
N SER A 108 -12.48 -2.40 -15.65
CA SER A 108 -13.30 -1.52 -16.49
C SER A 108 -13.39 -0.10 -15.89
N ARG A 109 -13.90 0.89 -16.68
CA ARG A 109 -14.15 2.26 -16.17
C ARG A 109 -15.58 2.52 -15.72
N ASP A 110 -16.54 1.68 -16.13
CA ASP A 110 -17.98 1.97 -16.06
C ASP A 110 -18.73 1.15 -15.00
N GLN A 111 -18.01 0.55 -14.04
CA GLN A 111 -18.63 -0.31 -13.04
C GLN A 111 -18.54 0.30 -11.63
N HIS A 112 -19.68 0.24 -10.92
CA HIS A 112 -19.81 0.61 -9.51
C HIS A 112 -19.96 -0.66 -8.66
N ILE A 113 -19.55 -0.56 -7.39
CA ILE A 113 -19.68 -1.66 -6.43
C ILE A 113 -21.17 -1.87 -6.13
N ALA A 114 -21.69 -3.06 -6.45
CA ALA A 114 -23.05 -3.42 -6.06
C ALA A 114 -23.10 -3.72 -4.56
N MET A 115 -23.65 -2.77 -3.79
CA MET A 115 -23.72 -2.91 -2.33
C MET A 115 -24.85 -3.86 -1.93
N SER A 116 -24.49 -4.92 -1.21
CA SER A 116 -25.39 -5.84 -0.52
C SER A 116 -24.83 -6.11 0.89
N ALA A 117 -25.64 -6.70 1.78
CA ALA A 117 -25.16 -7.08 3.11
C ALA A 117 -23.95 -8.04 3.05
N LEU A 118 -23.97 -8.98 2.10
CA LEU A 118 -22.86 -9.90 1.86
C LEU A 118 -21.60 -9.16 1.37
N THR A 119 -21.75 -8.24 0.42
CA THR A 119 -20.66 -7.38 -0.07
C THR A 119 -20.04 -6.59 1.08
N GLY A 120 -20.85 -6.04 1.98
CA GLY A 120 -20.37 -5.30 3.15
C GLY A 120 -19.50 -6.16 4.08
N VAL A 121 -19.96 -7.38 4.41
CA VAL A 121 -19.19 -8.32 5.23
C VAL A 121 -17.87 -8.70 4.54
N CYS A 122 -17.92 -8.99 3.24
CA CYS A 122 -16.72 -9.33 2.47
C CYS A 122 -15.72 -8.17 2.44
N LEU A 123 -16.19 -6.91 2.32
CA LEU A 123 -15.32 -5.71 2.36
C LEU A 123 -14.63 -5.57 3.72
N VAL A 124 -15.34 -5.80 4.82
CA VAL A 124 -14.74 -5.77 6.17
C VAL A 124 -13.69 -6.87 6.33
N LEU A 125 -14.01 -8.11 5.93
CA LEU A 125 -13.06 -9.24 6.00
C LEU A 125 -11.83 -8.99 5.12
N LEU A 126 -12.03 -8.52 3.90
CA LEU A 126 -10.96 -8.10 3.02
C LEU A 126 -10.11 -6.99 3.66
N GLY A 127 -10.77 -6.02 4.28
CA GLY A 127 -10.12 -4.95 5.04
C GLY A 127 -9.20 -5.46 6.13
N VAL A 128 -9.64 -6.46 6.90
CA VAL A 128 -8.79 -7.08 7.95
C VAL A 128 -7.52 -7.66 7.34
N VAL A 129 -7.63 -8.45 6.28
CA VAL A 129 -6.47 -9.06 5.61
C VAL A 129 -5.52 -7.99 5.06
N ILE A 130 -6.06 -7.02 4.32
CA ILE A 130 -5.28 -5.91 3.76
C ILE A 130 -4.65 -5.08 4.87
N GLY A 131 -5.38 -4.81 5.95
CA GLY A 131 -4.89 -4.06 7.11
C GLY A 131 -3.70 -4.74 7.78
N ILE A 132 -3.76 -6.07 7.98
CA ILE A 132 -2.64 -6.84 8.53
C ILE A 132 -1.40 -6.67 7.65
N LEU A 133 -1.54 -6.88 6.34
CA LEU A 133 -0.42 -6.76 5.41
C LEU A 133 0.07 -5.30 5.29
N ALA A 134 -0.85 -4.33 5.30
CA ALA A 134 -0.51 -2.91 5.26
C ALA A 134 0.30 -2.47 6.49
N GLY A 135 -0.16 -2.86 7.68
CA GLY A 135 0.53 -2.55 8.94
C GLY A 135 1.87 -3.25 9.09
N LEU A 136 1.96 -4.49 8.58
CA LEU A 136 3.18 -5.30 8.63
C LEU A 136 4.24 -4.83 7.62
N LEU A 137 3.83 -4.49 6.41
CA LEU A 137 4.74 -4.18 5.30
C LEU A 137 4.98 -2.68 5.11
N GLY A 138 4.16 -1.83 5.74
CA GLY A 138 4.24 -0.38 5.57
C GLY A 138 3.79 0.12 4.19
N ILE A 139 3.05 -0.69 3.44
CA ILE A 139 2.59 -0.38 2.07
C ILE A 139 1.33 0.51 2.09
N GLY A 140 0.65 0.61 3.23
CA GLY A 140 -0.61 1.32 3.37
C GLY A 140 -1.84 0.53 2.93
N GLY A 141 -1.68 -0.53 2.15
CA GLY A 141 -2.73 -1.44 1.70
C GLY A 141 -3.26 -1.20 0.29
N GLY A 142 -3.03 -0.03 -0.33
CA GLY A 142 -3.58 0.31 -1.65
C GLY A 142 -3.14 -0.64 -2.77
N ALA A 143 -1.89 -1.09 -2.73
CA ALA A 143 -1.39 -2.05 -3.71
C ALA A 143 -2.19 -3.37 -3.73
N LEU A 144 -2.80 -3.74 -2.60
CA LEU A 144 -3.67 -4.91 -2.47
C LEU A 144 -5.15 -4.54 -2.63
N ALA A 145 -5.57 -3.39 -2.08
CA ALA A 145 -6.96 -2.95 -2.10
C ALA A 145 -7.46 -2.63 -3.51
N VAL A 146 -6.66 -1.95 -4.33
CA VAL A 146 -7.07 -1.57 -5.69
C VAL A 146 -7.39 -2.79 -6.55
N PRO A 147 -6.49 -3.78 -6.74
CA PRO A 147 -6.84 -4.97 -7.51
C PRO A 147 -7.96 -5.78 -6.86
N ALA A 148 -8.00 -5.89 -5.53
CA ALA A 148 -9.05 -6.64 -4.85
C ALA A 148 -10.44 -6.00 -5.02
N LEU A 149 -10.57 -4.68 -4.92
CA LEU A 149 -11.83 -3.98 -5.18
C LEU A 149 -12.30 -4.14 -6.63
N SER A 150 -11.39 -4.09 -7.59
CA SER A 150 -11.74 -4.26 -9.00
C SER A 150 -12.11 -5.70 -9.34
N MET A 151 -11.38 -6.70 -8.84
CA MET A 151 -11.61 -8.11 -9.18
C MET A 151 -12.78 -8.72 -8.44
N LEU A 152 -12.91 -8.46 -7.13
CA LEU A 152 -13.91 -9.13 -6.29
C LEU A 152 -15.25 -8.40 -6.26
N PHE A 153 -15.21 -7.08 -6.43
CA PHE A 153 -16.42 -6.23 -6.29
C PHE A 153 -16.75 -5.45 -7.56
N GLY A 154 -16.00 -5.64 -8.65
CA GLY A 154 -16.26 -5.00 -9.93
C GLY A 154 -16.07 -3.48 -9.95
N ALA A 155 -15.32 -2.92 -8.99
CA ALA A 155 -15.05 -1.48 -8.96
C ALA A 155 -14.27 -1.03 -10.20
N SER A 156 -14.64 0.12 -10.77
CA SER A 156 -13.84 0.74 -11.82
C SER A 156 -12.44 1.08 -11.29
N ASP A 157 -11.46 1.19 -12.19
CA ASP A 157 -10.06 1.45 -11.83
C ASP A 157 -9.90 2.75 -11.01
N LEU A 158 -10.61 3.82 -11.36
CA LEU A 158 -10.54 5.10 -10.65
C LEU A 158 -11.26 5.04 -9.31
N ILE A 159 -12.44 4.42 -9.24
CA ILE A 159 -13.20 4.23 -7.98
C ILE A 159 -12.39 3.34 -7.01
N ALA A 160 -11.79 2.26 -7.48
CA ALA A 160 -10.96 1.40 -6.64
C ALA A 160 -9.76 2.16 -6.04
N ARG A 161 -9.10 3.03 -6.84
CA ARG A 161 -7.98 3.85 -6.37
C ARG A 161 -8.41 4.89 -5.33
N GLY A 162 -9.46 5.66 -5.62
CA GLY A 162 -9.97 6.69 -4.69
C GLY A 162 -10.50 6.08 -3.38
N THR A 163 -11.28 4.99 -3.49
CA THR A 163 -11.83 4.25 -2.34
C THR A 163 -10.73 3.65 -1.47
N SER A 164 -9.69 3.07 -2.09
CA SER A 164 -8.54 2.53 -1.34
C SER A 164 -7.79 3.61 -0.59
N LEU A 165 -7.53 4.77 -1.22
CA LEU A 165 -6.84 5.90 -0.56
C LEU A 165 -7.66 6.43 0.61
N LEU A 166 -9.00 6.51 0.51
CA LEU A 166 -9.87 6.93 1.59
C LEU A 166 -9.83 5.94 2.76
N ALA A 167 -9.87 4.64 2.52
CA ALA A 167 -9.74 3.63 3.58
C ALA A 167 -8.33 3.62 4.21
N MET A 168 -7.30 3.88 3.40
CA MET A 168 -5.91 3.94 3.88
C MET A 168 -5.63 5.14 4.77
N PHE A 169 -6.22 6.28 4.52
CA PHE A 169 -5.95 7.52 5.25
C PHE A 169 -6.12 7.34 6.77
N PRO A 170 -7.30 6.97 7.31
CA PRO A 170 -7.46 6.78 8.74
C PRO A 170 -6.68 5.56 9.27
N ASN A 171 -6.53 4.50 8.46
CA ASN A 171 -5.70 3.34 8.83
C ASN A 171 -4.23 3.73 8.99
N SER A 172 -3.69 4.56 8.11
CA SER A 172 -2.30 5.02 8.21
C SER A 172 -2.05 5.88 9.46
N ILE A 173 -3.02 6.69 9.88
CA ILE A 173 -2.95 7.46 11.14
C ILE A 173 -2.87 6.49 12.32
N THR A 174 -3.83 5.57 12.44
CA THR A 174 -3.92 4.67 13.60
C THR A 174 -2.70 3.76 13.72
N THR A 175 -2.24 3.22 12.59
CA THR A 175 -1.03 2.39 12.52
C THR A 175 0.24 3.19 12.82
N SER A 176 0.32 4.45 12.35
CA SER A 176 1.44 5.35 12.66
C SER A 176 1.51 5.68 14.14
N VAL A 177 0.38 5.94 14.79
CA VAL A 177 0.34 6.17 16.25
C VAL A 177 0.85 4.94 17.01
N ALA A 178 0.45 3.73 16.60
CA ALA A 178 0.94 2.49 17.20
C ALA A 178 2.47 2.33 17.01
N ASN A 179 2.99 2.63 15.82
CA ASN A 179 4.41 2.54 15.51
C ASN A 179 5.24 3.64 16.19
N LEU A 180 4.69 4.85 16.35
CA LEU A 180 5.33 5.94 17.12
C LEU A 180 5.49 5.56 18.59
N LYS A 181 4.45 4.99 19.22
CA LYS A 181 4.53 4.49 20.60
C LYS A 181 5.63 3.42 20.77
N ARG A 182 5.91 2.65 19.72
CA ARG A 182 6.98 1.62 19.70
C ARG A 182 8.36 2.19 19.30
N ARG A 183 8.47 3.50 19.03
CA ARG A 183 9.71 4.18 18.62
C ARG A 183 10.32 3.62 17.33
N LEU A 184 9.52 3.13 16.41
CA LEU A 184 9.96 2.54 15.14
C LEU A 184 10.02 3.56 13.99
N VAL A 185 9.49 4.78 14.18
CA VAL A 185 9.27 5.77 13.11
C VAL A 185 10.35 6.85 13.12
N HIS A 186 10.94 7.08 11.96
CA HIS A 186 11.79 8.25 11.70
C HIS A 186 10.92 9.42 11.24
N VAL A 187 10.39 10.20 12.20
CA VAL A 187 9.35 11.24 11.96
C VAL A 187 9.80 12.28 10.95
N LYS A 188 11.05 12.78 11.04
CA LYS A 188 11.56 13.80 10.11
C LYS A 188 11.54 13.30 8.66
N ALA A 189 12.03 12.08 8.42
CA ALA A 189 12.04 11.47 7.10
C ALA A 189 10.60 11.24 6.58
N ALA A 190 9.69 10.76 7.43
CA ALA A 190 8.29 10.54 7.08
C ALA A 190 7.58 11.84 6.66
N LEU A 191 7.78 12.93 7.40
CA LEU A 191 7.14 14.22 7.11
C LEU A 191 7.69 14.81 5.80
N ILE A 192 9.01 14.82 5.60
CA ILE A 192 9.61 15.34 4.37
C ILE A 192 9.09 14.57 3.15
N ILE A 193 9.17 13.24 3.19
CA ILE A 193 8.71 12.38 2.09
C ILE A 193 7.21 12.54 1.86
N GLY A 194 6.43 12.52 2.93
CA GLY A 194 4.98 12.59 2.87
C GLY A 194 4.46 13.93 2.34
N LEU A 195 5.03 15.06 2.77
CA LEU A 195 4.64 16.38 2.28
C LEU A 195 5.01 16.58 0.82
N VAL A 196 6.23 16.21 0.42
CA VAL A 196 6.64 16.27 -1.00
C VAL A 196 5.76 15.36 -1.85
N ALA A 197 5.43 14.17 -1.35
CA ALA A 197 4.55 13.24 -2.04
C ALA A 197 3.11 13.79 -2.15
N ALA A 198 2.59 14.43 -1.11
CA ALA A 198 1.27 15.04 -1.11
C ALA A 198 1.12 16.14 -2.17
N VAL A 199 2.16 16.98 -2.36
CA VAL A 199 2.15 18.03 -3.40
C VAL A 199 2.16 17.42 -4.81
N THR A 200 2.81 16.28 -5.01
CA THR A 200 2.92 15.65 -6.33
C THR A 200 1.82 14.62 -6.62
N ALA A 201 1.04 14.19 -5.64
CA ALA A 201 -0.04 13.22 -5.81
C ALA A 201 -1.16 13.69 -6.76
N PRO A 202 -1.64 14.96 -6.75
CA PRO A 202 -2.67 15.43 -7.68
C PRO A 202 -2.27 15.31 -9.15
N PHE A 203 -1.00 15.50 -9.47
CA PHE A 203 -0.50 15.28 -10.84
C PHE A 203 -0.61 13.80 -11.24
N GLY A 204 -0.35 12.89 -10.30
CA GLY A 204 -0.53 11.45 -10.52
C GLY A 204 -1.99 11.06 -10.76
N THR A 205 -2.93 11.64 -10.01
CA THR A 205 -4.37 11.40 -10.20
C THR A 205 -4.87 11.95 -11.53
N TRP A 206 -4.38 13.11 -11.95
CA TRP A 206 -4.69 13.68 -13.25
C TRP A 206 -4.21 12.77 -14.40
N ILE A 207 -2.97 12.26 -14.32
CA ILE A 207 -2.44 11.29 -15.30
C ILE A 207 -3.29 10.02 -15.31
N ALA A 208 -3.71 9.52 -14.13
CA ALA A 208 -4.57 8.33 -14.01
C ALA A 208 -5.90 8.49 -14.75
N GLY A 209 -6.48 9.69 -14.71
CA GLY A 209 -7.70 10.02 -15.46
C GLY A 209 -7.49 10.06 -16.98
N ALA A 210 -6.32 10.54 -17.41
CA ALA A 210 -5.99 10.70 -18.83
C ALA A 210 -5.54 9.40 -19.53
N VAL A 211 -5.01 8.43 -18.75
CA VAL A 211 -4.47 7.16 -19.28
C VAL A 211 -5.57 6.09 -19.27
N SER A 212 -5.62 5.24 -20.32
CA SER A 212 -6.57 4.13 -20.36
C SER A 212 -6.29 3.09 -19.24
N PRO A 213 -7.32 2.37 -18.71
CA PRO A 213 -7.12 1.37 -17.66
C PRO A 213 -6.07 0.33 -17.99
N ARG A 214 -6.04 -0.11 -19.24
CA ARG A 214 -5.09 -1.12 -19.73
C ARG A 214 -3.63 -0.62 -19.67
N VAL A 215 -3.38 0.62 -20.13
CA VAL A 215 -2.04 1.22 -20.06
C VAL A 215 -1.64 1.47 -18.61
N GLY A 216 -2.57 1.96 -17.78
CA GLY A 216 -2.35 2.12 -16.34
C GLY A 216 -1.98 0.81 -15.64
N SER A 217 -2.69 -0.29 -15.94
CA SER A 217 -2.40 -1.62 -15.41
C SER A 217 -1.02 -2.15 -15.85
N ILE A 218 -0.65 -1.97 -17.11
CA ILE A 218 0.67 -2.38 -17.62
C ILE A 218 1.79 -1.58 -16.95
N LEU A 219 1.65 -0.26 -16.86
CA LEU A 219 2.64 0.60 -16.19
C LEU A 219 2.80 0.21 -14.71
N PHE A 220 1.69 -0.08 -14.04
CA PHE A 220 1.72 -0.54 -12.64
C PHE A 220 2.39 -1.91 -12.50
N ALA A 221 2.07 -2.87 -13.38
CA ALA A 221 2.71 -4.18 -13.40
C ALA A 221 4.22 -4.07 -13.63
N CYS A 222 4.66 -3.28 -14.63
CA CYS A 222 6.07 -3.02 -14.88
C CYS A 222 6.79 -2.44 -13.66
N TYR A 223 6.18 -1.44 -13.03
CA TYR A 223 6.70 -0.84 -11.80
C TYR A 223 6.84 -1.88 -10.68
N LEU A 224 5.80 -2.69 -10.44
CA LEU A 224 5.83 -3.75 -9.43
C LEU A 224 6.85 -4.85 -9.74
N CYS A 225 7.04 -5.21 -11.01
CA CYS A 225 8.09 -6.16 -11.43
C CYS A 225 9.49 -5.66 -11.09
N VAL A 226 9.78 -4.38 -11.35
CA VAL A 226 11.07 -3.77 -10.98
C VAL A 226 11.28 -3.81 -9.47
N LEU A 227 10.24 -3.47 -8.69
CA LEU A 227 10.30 -3.57 -7.23
C LEU A 227 10.48 -5.00 -6.73
N LEU A 228 9.78 -5.96 -7.34
CA LEU A 228 9.86 -7.38 -7.01
C LEU A 228 11.29 -7.91 -7.20
N VAL A 229 11.87 -7.71 -8.38
CA VAL A 229 13.24 -8.12 -8.68
C VAL A 229 14.21 -7.56 -7.65
N ARG A 230 14.13 -6.26 -7.38
CA ARG A 230 14.98 -5.58 -6.40
C ARG A 230 14.80 -6.13 -4.98
N SER A 231 13.56 -6.27 -4.52
CA SER A 231 13.24 -6.79 -3.19
C SER A 231 13.70 -8.22 -3.00
N MET A 232 13.60 -9.03 -4.06
CA MET A 232 14.08 -10.41 -4.09
C MET A 232 15.61 -10.47 -3.95
N PHE A 233 16.37 -9.62 -4.65
CA PHE A 233 17.83 -9.54 -4.48
C PHE A 233 18.22 -9.20 -3.05
N VAL A 234 17.53 -8.22 -2.43
CA VAL A 234 17.78 -7.82 -1.04
C VAL A 234 17.45 -8.94 -0.06
N ALA A 235 16.33 -9.65 -0.25
CA ALA A 235 15.92 -10.76 0.61
C ALA A 235 16.89 -11.95 0.50
N VAL A 236 17.27 -12.34 -0.72
CA VAL A 236 18.21 -13.45 -0.96
C VAL A 236 19.61 -13.13 -0.39
N LYS A 237 20.10 -11.89 -0.58
CA LYS A 237 21.40 -11.47 0.01
C LYS A 237 21.36 -11.56 1.53
N ALA A 238 20.27 -11.11 2.16
CA ALA A 238 20.12 -11.20 3.61
C ALA A 238 20.05 -12.64 4.12
N THR A 239 19.39 -13.54 3.39
CA THR A 239 19.34 -14.98 3.72
C THR A 239 20.72 -15.61 3.64
N ARG A 240 21.49 -15.33 2.58
CA ARG A 240 22.86 -15.84 2.44
C ARG A 240 23.77 -15.36 3.57
N SER A 241 23.70 -14.07 3.94
CA SER A 241 24.50 -13.52 5.04
C SER A 241 24.14 -14.14 6.38
N ALA A 242 22.87 -14.47 6.64
CA ALA A 242 22.44 -15.16 7.84
C ALA A 242 23.00 -16.59 7.94
N HIS A 243 23.07 -17.33 6.81
CA HIS A 243 23.65 -18.66 6.76
C HIS A 243 25.16 -18.65 6.94
N THR A 244 25.88 -17.69 6.34
CA THR A 244 27.34 -17.60 6.44
C THR A 244 27.81 -17.19 7.84
N GLY A 245 27.03 -16.37 8.56
CA GLY A 245 27.31 -16.00 9.95
C GLY A 245 27.08 -17.12 10.98
N GLN A 246 26.29 -18.15 10.65
CA GLN A 246 26.10 -19.32 11.50
C GLN A 246 27.17 -20.41 11.32
N VAL A 247 27.92 -20.36 10.22
CA VAL A 247 29.00 -21.34 9.95
C VAL A 247 30.33 -20.91 10.58
N SER A 248 30.44 -19.64 11.03
CA SER A 248 31.66 -19.07 11.65
C SER A 248 31.56 -18.86 13.17
N ALA A 249 30.53 -19.38 13.84
CA ALA A 249 30.35 -19.43 15.28
C ALA A 249 30.26 -20.88 15.79
#